data_46f1270b02321192099087405c49d291
#
_entry.id   46f1270b02321192099087405c49d291
#
_cell.length_a   1.000
_cell.length_b   1.000
_cell.length_c   1.000
_cell.angle_alpha   90.00
_cell.angle_beta   90.00
_cell.angle_gamma   90.00
#
_symmetry.space_group_name_H-M   'P 1'
#
loop_
_entity.id
_entity.type
_entity.pdbx_description
1 polymer ?
#
loop_
_entity_poly.entity_id
_entity_poly.type
_entity_poly.pdbx_seq_one_letter_code
_entity_poly.pdbx_strand_id
1 'polypeptide(L)'
;MRTLRTASRSLTFVVVTIGLLAAGCRNENEPRPATPTRPSAAKRARLDALGYVSSSDVREDDLQKRGVVRHDPARVQPGVNLWNSLAKTSAVLMDAQGHTVHEWNLDSPAGEWGHLELLPDGDLLVFHQDPDELIRLDWNSGVRWRRPMLAHHDGDVDASGHLWVLDVRRSLIHVGSEWTSLAKDWIVELDAGGEIVREIALTDLLSDRFDLDEIAARIEDTDPRNENVKFLDPTHVNTLAFVPAGHPGPFRAGRILFAARNLDLVAVLDPESETIEWTFGPGELDWPHQPALTSRGTVLVFDNGAHRGWSRIVEVDPDSREIVWEYGSERAGDFFSRTMGSVQPLPNGNVFVSESERGRAFEITPRGDIVWEFFNPDLDETARTRGTFYRMRRVTEGELPEECWHDLDLAAPQS
;
A
#
# COMPACT_ATOMS: atom_id res chain seq x y z
N MET A 1 -66.80 72.52 -33.02
CA MET A 1 -65.44 72.19 -32.58
C MET A 1 -65.27 70.69 -32.77
N ARG A 2 -64.40 70.36 -33.70
CA ARG A 2 -64.29 69.00 -34.26
C ARG A 2 -63.44 68.11 -33.39
N THR A 3 -63.96 66.99 -32.97
CA THR A 3 -63.27 65.88 -32.31
C THR A 3 -62.68 64.91 -33.37
N LEU A 4 -61.38 64.72 -33.33
CA LEU A 4 -60.71 63.70 -34.13
C LEU A 4 -60.55 62.42 -33.30
N ARG A 5 -61.16 61.32 -33.78
CA ARG A 5 -60.96 59.98 -33.30
C ARG A 5 -59.73 59.38 -33.94
N THR A 6 -58.76 58.95 -33.17
CA THR A 6 -57.65 58.11 -33.61
C THR A 6 -57.92 56.63 -33.29
N ALA A 7 -57.89 55.84 -34.35
CA ALA A 7 -58.03 54.39 -34.26
C ALA A 7 -56.68 53.74 -33.91
N SER A 8 -56.67 52.95 -32.85
CA SER A 8 -55.55 52.08 -32.48
C SER A 8 -55.62 50.78 -33.28
N ARG A 9 -54.61 50.52 -34.07
CA ARG A 9 -54.36 49.22 -34.70
C ARG A 9 -53.44 48.39 -33.81
N SER A 10 -53.96 47.30 -33.23
CA SER A 10 -53.16 46.29 -32.52
C SER A 10 -52.39 45.47 -33.54
N LEU A 11 -51.04 45.54 -33.46
CA LEU A 11 -50.15 44.65 -34.17
C LEU A 11 -49.85 43.42 -33.28
N THR A 12 -50.34 42.25 -33.70
CA THR A 12 -50.03 40.97 -33.07
C THR A 12 -48.64 40.54 -33.56
N PHE A 13 -47.64 40.55 -32.70
CA PHE A 13 -46.35 39.92 -32.98
C PHE A 13 -46.42 38.44 -32.72
N VAL A 14 -46.27 37.62 -33.78
CA VAL A 14 -46.02 36.19 -33.70
C VAL A 14 -44.53 36.04 -33.51
N VAL A 15 -44.12 35.62 -32.28
CA VAL A 15 -42.74 35.21 -32.01
C VAL A 15 -42.57 33.79 -32.47
N VAL A 16 -41.90 33.60 -33.61
CA VAL A 16 -41.43 32.29 -34.08
C VAL A 16 -40.10 32.02 -33.37
N THR A 17 -40.09 31.16 -32.36
CA THR A 17 -38.87 30.68 -31.72
C THR A 17 -38.22 29.64 -32.62
N ILE A 18 -37.21 30.04 -33.38
CA ILE A 18 -36.34 29.13 -34.12
C ILE A 18 -35.36 28.54 -33.12
N GLY A 19 -35.58 27.29 -32.69
CA GLY A 19 -34.63 26.51 -31.93
C GLY A 19 -33.40 26.21 -32.80
N LEU A 20 -32.31 26.92 -32.57
CA LEU A 20 -31.03 26.55 -33.09
C LEU A 20 -30.54 25.29 -32.32
N LEU A 21 -30.69 24.13 -32.93
CA LEU A 21 -29.93 22.93 -32.57
C LEU A 21 -28.45 23.23 -32.92
N ALA A 22 -27.69 23.66 -31.94
CA ALA A 22 -26.24 23.67 -32.04
C ALA A 22 -25.76 22.22 -32.04
N ALA A 23 -25.66 21.64 -33.21
CA ALA A 23 -24.83 20.46 -33.45
C ALA A 23 -23.38 20.89 -33.20
N GLY A 24 -22.89 20.69 -32.01
CA GLY A 24 -21.49 20.84 -31.70
C GLY A 24 -20.69 19.85 -32.55
N CYS A 25 -20.01 20.35 -33.57
CA CYS A 25 -18.94 19.61 -34.24
C CYS A 25 -17.89 19.28 -33.18
N ARG A 26 -17.90 18.08 -32.67
CA ARG A 26 -16.78 17.54 -31.90
C ARG A 26 -15.58 17.49 -32.85
N ASN A 27 -14.51 18.14 -32.43
CA ASN A 27 -13.25 18.10 -33.14
C ASN A 27 -12.72 16.67 -33.09
N GLU A 28 -12.70 15.96 -34.23
CA GLU A 28 -12.27 14.54 -34.32
C GLU A 28 -10.77 14.36 -33.99
N ASN A 29 -10.05 15.42 -33.69
CA ASN A 29 -8.63 15.43 -33.33
C ASN A 29 -8.36 15.62 -31.81
N GLU A 30 -9.37 15.63 -30.95
CA GLU A 30 -9.08 15.53 -29.53
C GLU A 30 -8.67 14.08 -29.21
N PRO A 31 -7.48 13.85 -28.61
CA PRO A 31 -7.09 12.52 -28.18
C PRO A 31 -8.13 12.03 -27.17
N ARG A 32 -8.81 10.93 -27.51
CA ARG A 32 -9.64 10.23 -26.54
C ARG A 32 -8.76 9.89 -25.33
N PRO A 33 -9.23 10.11 -24.10
CA PRO A 33 -8.53 9.61 -22.94
C PRO A 33 -8.28 8.12 -23.16
N ALA A 34 -7.01 7.71 -23.07
CA ALA A 34 -6.61 6.34 -23.28
C ALA A 34 -7.42 5.47 -22.28
N THR A 35 -8.21 4.55 -22.82
CA THR A 35 -8.82 3.51 -21.98
C THR A 35 -7.66 2.80 -21.29
N PRO A 36 -7.66 2.65 -19.97
CA PRO A 36 -6.58 1.95 -19.28
C PRO A 36 -6.43 0.58 -19.91
N THR A 37 -5.30 0.36 -20.59
CA THR A 37 -5.01 -0.91 -21.23
C THR A 37 -4.74 -1.91 -20.12
N ARG A 38 -5.50 -3.00 -20.08
CA ARG A 38 -5.25 -4.13 -19.19
C ARG A 38 -3.75 -4.50 -19.26
N PRO A 39 -3.05 -4.63 -18.11
CA PRO A 39 -1.63 -4.99 -18.13
C PRO A 39 -1.42 -6.27 -18.96
N SER A 40 -0.26 -6.36 -19.63
CA SER A 40 0.09 -7.58 -20.37
C SER A 40 0.14 -8.78 -19.41
N ALA A 41 -0.07 -10.01 -19.95
CA ALA A 41 0.00 -11.21 -19.11
C ALA A 41 1.36 -11.32 -18.39
N ALA A 42 2.45 -10.94 -19.05
CA ALA A 42 3.79 -10.91 -18.45
C ALA A 42 3.91 -9.88 -17.32
N LYS A 43 3.27 -8.71 -17.46
CA LYS A 43 3.24 -7.69 -16.40
C LYS A 43 2.45 -8.18 -15.18
N ARG A 44 1.29 -8.79 -15.40
CA ARG A 44 0.50 -9.38 -14.30
C ARG A 44 1.28 -10.44 -13.55
N ALA A 45 1.87 -11.40 -14.26
CA ALA A 45 2.68 -12.45 -13.65
C ALA A 45 3.85 -11.89 -12.84
N ARG A 46 4.42 -10.75 -13.28
CA ARG A 46 5.48 -10.07 -12.54
C ARG A 46 4.97 -9.40 -11.24
N LEU A 47 3.83 -8.71 -11.30
CA LEU A 47 3.21 -8.07 -10.15
C LEU A 47 2.73 -9.13 -9.15
N ASP A 48 2.13 -10.21 -9.66
CA ASP A 48 1.71 -11.35 -8.84
C ASP A 48 2.91 -12.01 -8.13
N ALA A 49 4.06 -12.14 -8.82
CA ALA A 49 5.29 -12.66 -8.23
C ALA A 49 5.87 -11.76 -7.13
N LEU A 50 5.62 -10.45 -7.19
CA LEU A 50 5.95 -9.48 -6.15
C LEU A 50 4.83 -9.35 -5.10
N GLY A 51 3.71 -10.07 -5.25
CA GLY A 51 2.57 -9.98 -4.35
C GLY A 51 1.65 -8.77 -4.59
N TYR A 52 1.83 -8.01 -5.68
CA TYR A 52 0.96 -6.89 -6.04
C TYR A 52 -0.19 -7.36 -6.93
N VAL A 53 -1.37 -7.50 -6.36
CA VAL A 53 -2.60 -7.83 -7.08
C VAL A 53 -3.43 -6.55 -7.21
N SER A 54 -3.58 -6.01 -8.42
CA SER A 54 -4.22 -4.70 -8.64
C SER A 54 -5.76 -4.71 -8.51
N SER A 55 -6.38 -5.86 -8.57
CA SER A 55 -7.83 -6.03 -8.33
C SER A 55 -8.17 -7.44 -7.90
N SER A 56 -9.23 -7.61 -7.12
CA SER A 56 -9.73 -8.90 -6.66
C SER A 56 -11.24 -9.04 -6.83
N ASP A 57 -11.73 -10.28 -6.82
CA ASP A 57 -13.15 -10.57 -6.87
C ASP A 57 -13.89 -10.00 -5.65
N VAL A 58 -15.05 -9.42 -5.89
CA VAL A 58 -15.87 -8.81 -4.83
C VAL A 58 -16.88 -9.81 -4.31
N ARG A 59 -16.94 -9.95 -2.99
CA ARG A 59 -17.97 -10.75 -2.31
C ARG A 59 -19.34 -10.11 -2.50
N GLU A 60 -20.38 -10.93 -2.52
CA GLU A 60 -21.77 -10.46 -2.69
C GLU A 60 -22.13 -9.36 -1.68
N ASP A 61 -21.76 -9.55 -0.42
CA ASP A 61 -22.06 -8.62 0.68
C ASP A 61 -21.29 -7.28 0.61
N ASP A 62 -20.29 -7.18 -0.26
CA ASP A 62 -19.47 -5.98 -0.43
C ASP A 62 -19.76 -5.19 -1.71
N LEU A 63 -20.61 -5.70 -2.59
CA LEU A 63 -20.91 -5.06 -3.88
C LEU A 63 -21.46 -3.63 -3.75
N GLN A 64 -22.12 -3.31 -2.65
CA GLN A 64 -22.69 -1.99 -2.41
C GLN A 64 -21.81 -1.09 -1.51
N LYS A 65 -20.70 -1.61 -0.98
CA LYS A 65 -19.83 -0.86 -0.07
C LYS A 65 -18.78 -0.08 -0.86
N ARG A 66 -18.67 1.22 -0.62
CA ARG A 66 -17.66 2.13 -1.22
C ARG A 66 -17.34 3.25 -0.25
N GLY A 67 -16.07 3.66 -0.21
CA GLY A 67 -15.63 4.71 0.71
C GLY A 67 -15.80 4.32 2.17
N VAL A 68 -15.96 5.28 3.05
CA VAL A 68 -16.17 5.05 4.48
C VAL A 68 -17.59 4.55 4.71
N VAL A 69 -17.72 3.33 5.23
CA VAL A 69 -19.03 2.68 5.52
C VAL A 69 -19.33 2.60 7.02
N ARG A 70 -18.32 2.87 7.85
CA ARG A 70 -18.45 2.95 9.31
C ARG A 70 -17.53 4.03 9.87
N HIS A 71 -18.04 4.85 10.77
CA HIS A 71 -17.26 5.84 11.52
C HIS A 71 -17.87 6.08 12.88
N ASP A 72 -17.17 5.72 13.94
CA ASP A 72 -17.53 6.03 15.33
C ASP A 72 -16.57 7.11 15.85
N PRO A 73 -16.97 8.39 15.79
CA PRO A 73 -16.06 9.50 16.10
C PRO A 73 -15.61 9.55 17.57
N ALA A 74 -16.30 8.83 18.46
CA ALA A 74 -15.92 8.79 19.86
C ALA A 74 -14.78 7.79 20.17
N ARG A 75 -14.55 6.83 19.26
CA ARG A 75 -13.59 5.74 19.50
C ARG A 75 -12.49 5.63 18.44
N VAL A 76 -12.68 6.25 17.26
CA VAL A 76 -11.67 6.24 16.20
C VAL A 76 -10.46 7.08 16.58
N GLN A 77 -9.27 6.67 16.15
CA GLN A 77 -8.06 7.51 16.25
C GLN A 77 -8.19 8.72 15.33
N PRO A 78 -8.11 9.96 15.83
CA PRO A 78 -8.03 11.14 14.97
C PRO A 78 -6.84 11.09 14.03
N GLY A 79 -7.00 11.66 12.82
CA GLY A 79 -5.96 11.70 11.79
C GLY A 79 -6.54 11.62 10.40
N VAL A 80 -5.65 11.56 9.40
CA VAL A 80 -5.99 11.36 7.99
C VAL A 80 -5.45 10.02 7.51
N ASN A 81 -5.95 9.50 6.39
CA ASN A 81 -5.54 8.20 5.88
C ASN A 81 -4.79 8.37 4.56
N LEU A 82 -3.52 7.95 4.51
CA LEU A 82 -2.75 7.84 3.28
C LEU A 82 -3.06 6.51 2.59
N TRP A 83 -3.38 6.55 1.31
CA TRP A 83 -3.56 5.35 0.49
C TRP A 83 -3.49 5.63 -1.02
N ASN A 84 -3.32 4.59 -1.80
CA ASN A 84 -3.49 4.59 -3.26
C ASN A 84 -4.25 3.36 -3.70
N SER A 85 -4.91 3.42 -4.86
CA SER A 85 -5.35 2.21 -5.57
C SER A 85 -4.19 1.70 -6.42
N LEU A 86 -3.84 0.41 -6.34
CA LEU A 86 -2.72 -0.16 -7.10
C LEU A 86 -2.85 -0.01 -8.62
N ALA A 87 -4.06 0.23 -9.11
CA ALA A 87 -4.31 0.49 -10.53
C ALA A 87 -4.08 1.95 -10.96
N LYS A 88 -3.60 2.83 -10.05
CA LYS A 88 -3.46 4.28 -10.29
C LYS A 88 -2.05 4.77 -10.00
N THR A 89 -1.71 5.90 -10.62
CA THR A 89 -0.47 6.68 -10.39
C THR A 89 -0.75 7.94 -9.58
N SER A 90 -1.59 7.81 -8.55
CA SER A 90 -1.91 8.86 -7.58
C SER A 90 -2.01 8.29 -6.19
N ALA A 91 -1.79 9.14 -5.20
CA ALA A 91 -1.98 8.87 -3.78
C ALA A 91 -2.81 9.97 -3.15
N VAL A 92 -3.58 9.66 -2.13
CA VAL A 92 -4.40 10.64 -1.44
C VAL A 92 -4.22 10.57 0.07
N LEU A 93 -4.30 11.74 0.71
CA LEU A 93 -4.70 11.83 2.11
C LEU A 93 -6.20 12.06 2.16
N MET A 94 -6.87 11.32 3.01
CA MET A 94 -8.31 11.31 3.14
C MET A 94 -8.68 11.49 4.62
N ASP A 95 -9.66 12.35 4.94
CA ASP A 95 -10.16 12.49 6.30
C ASP A 95 -10.90 11.23 6.79
N ALA A 96 -11.32 11.22 8.05
CA ALA A 96 -12.02 10.08 8.62
C ALA A 96 -13.43 9.87 8.01
N GLN A 97 -13.99 10.85 7.32
CA GLN A 97 -15.28 10.80 6.61
C GLN A 97 -15.13 10.30 5.18
N GLY A 98 -13.90 10.27 4.64
CA GLY A 98 -13.61 9.80 3.29
C GLY A 98 -13.46 10.90 2.26
N HIS A 99 -13.36 12.17 2.66
CA HIS A 99 -13.08 13.27 1.76
C HIS A 99 -11.58 13.36 1.51
N THR A 100 -11.16 13.50 0.26
CA THR A 100 -9.77 13.77 -0.09
C THR A 100 -9.40 15.17 0.39
N VAL A 101 -8.33 15.26 1.19
CA VAL A 101 -7.81 16.52 1.76
C VAL A 101 -6.45 16.90 1.17
N HIS A 102 -5.77 15.98 0.52
CA HIS A 102 -4.55 16.21 -0.24
C HIS A 102 -4.34 15.09 -1.26
N GLU A 103 -3.66 15.38 -2.39
CA GLU A 103 -3.42 14.40 -3.45
C GLU A 103 -2.04 14.61 -4.08
N TRP A 104 -1.31 13.51 -4.28
CA TRP A 104 -0.14 13.45 -5.14
C TRP A 104 -0.49 12.72 -6.43
N ASN A 105 0.01 13.24 -7.55
CA ASN A 105 -0.11 12.59 -8.83
C ASN A 105 1.10 12.89 -9.72
N LEU A 106 1.36 11.99 -10.66
CA LEU A 106 2.34 12.20 -11.71
C LEU A 106 1.65 12.01 -13.05
N ASP A 107 1.89 12.94 -13.97
CA ASP A 107 1.56 12.77 -15.37
C ASP A 107 2.49 11.70 -15.97
N SER A 108 2.22 10.45 -15.67
CA SER A 108 2.92 9.31 -16.25
C SER A 108 1.94 8.51 -17.11
N PRO A 109 2.21 8.33 -18.40
CA PRO A 109 1.32 7.58 -19.29
C PRO A 109 1.35 6.07 -19.04
N ALA A 110 2.26 5.59 -18.21
CA ALA A 110 2.43 4.19 -17.88
C ALA A 110 2.90 4.04 -16.43
N GLY A 111 2.59 2.91 -15.83
CA GLY A 111 3.07 2.53 -14.52
C GLY A 111 1.94 2.37 -13.48
N GLU A 112 2.30 1.77 -12.39
CA GLU A 112 1.47 1.56 -11.20
C GLU A 112 2.30 1.95 -9.98
N TRP A 113 1.66 2.55 -8.98
CA TRP A 113 2.31 2.83 -7.71
C TRP A 113 2.06 1.65 -6.78
N GLY A 114 3.10 0.87 -6.51
CA GLY A 114 3.01 -0.32 -5.66
C GLY A 114 2.82 0.04 -4.20
N HIS A 115 3.82 0.69 -3.62
CA HIS A 115 3.81 1.14 -2.24
C HIS A 115 4.09 2.64 -2.15
N LEU A 116 3.68 3.23 -1.05
CA LEU A 116 3.88 4.64 -0.71
C LEU A 116 4.42 4.76 0.71
N GLU A 117 5.43 5.60 0.92
CA GLU A 117 5.83 5.99 2.26
C GLU A 117 5.84 7.51 2.40
N LEU A 118 5.13 8.02 3.41
CA LEU A 118 5.09 9.44 3.75
C LEU A 118 6.27 9.74 4.68
N LEU A 119 7.13 10.62 4.22
CA LEU A 119 8.35 10.97 4.94
C LEU A 119 8.08 12.07 5.99
N PRO A 120 8.91 12.15 7.05
CA PRO A 120 8.72 13.13 8.12
C PRO A 120 8.79 14.59 7.69
N ASP A 121 9.33 14.89 6.52
CA ASP A 121 9.39 16.25 5.93
C ASP A 121 8.22 16.56 5.00
N GLY A 122 7.23 15.67 4.90
CA GLY A 122 6.05 15.81 4.05
C GLY A 122 6.26 15.35 2.62
N ASP A 123 7.45 14.94 2.23
CA ASP A 123 7.69 14.32 0.92
C ASP A 123 7.05 12.92 0.86
N LEU A 124 6.68 12.47 -0.34
CA LEU A 124 6.16 11.14 -0.60
C LEU A 124 7.20 10.30 -1.34
N LEU A 125 7.54 9.15 -0.79
CA LEU A 125 8.32 8.13 -1.47
C LEU A 125 7.38 7.18 -2.20
N VAL A 126 7.60 7.00 -3.50
CA VAL A 126 6.76 6.18 -4.38
C VAL A 126 7.57 5.02 -4.94
N PHE A 127 7.11 3.81 -4.68
CA PHE A 127 7.64 2.58 -5.24
C PHE A 127 6.92 2.30 -6.57
N HIS A 128 7.50 2.83 -7.64
CA HIS A 128 6.88 2.81 -8.96
C HIS A 128 7.21 1.52 -9.70
N GLN A 129 6.18 0.89 -10.27
CA GLN A 129 6.29 -0.35 -11.01
C GLN A 129 6.06 -0.10 -12.51
N ASP A 130 7.06 -0.38 -13.33
CA ASP A 130 7.04 -0.22 -14.79
C ASP A 130 7.00 1.27 -15.28
N PRO A 131 8.18 1.91 -15.41
CA PRO A 131 9.49 1.33 -15.13
C PRO A 131 9.75 1.15 -13.63
N ASP A 132 10.67 0.25 -13.27
CA ASP A 132 11.10 0.05 -11.89
C ASP A 132 11.90 1.26 -11.42
N GLU A 133 11.29 2.10 -10.63
CA GLU A 133 11.89 3.32 -10.09
C GLU A 133 11.44 3.56 -8.66
N LEU A 134 12.35 4.06 -7.84
CA LEU A 134 12.01 4.75 -6.61
C LEU A 134 11.94 6.24 -6.90
N ILE A 135 10.83 6.89 -6.52
CA ILE A 135 10.60 8.31 -6.80
C ILE A 135 10.34 9.03 -5.49
N ARG A 136 11.00 10.17 -5.27
CA ARG A 136 10.67 11.09 -4.18
C ARG A 136 9.97 12.30 -4.74
N LEU A 137 8.76 12.55 -4.25
CA LEU A 137 7.92 13.70 -4.58
C LEU A 137 7.89 14.67 -3.40
N ASP A 138 7.90 15.97 -3.68
CA ASP A 138 7.56 16.94 -2.66
C ASP A 138 6.05 17.00 -2.40
N TRP A 139 5.64 17.78 -1.40
CA TRP A 139 4.23 17.96 -1.03
C TRP A 139 3.33 18.34 -2.22
N ASN A 140 3.83 19.09 -3.19
CA ASN A 140 3.08 19.55 -4.36
C ASN A 140 3.25 18.66 -5.60
N SER A 141 3.66 17.39 -5.43
CA SER A 141 3.93 16.44 -6.52
C SER A 141 5.13 16.78 -7.40
N GLY A 142 5.98 17.72 -7.00
CA GLY A 142 7.24 18.02 -7.67
C GLY A 142 8.25 16.88 -7.46
N VAL A 143 8.85 16.41 -8.54
CA VAL A 143 9.85 15.35 -8.45
C VAL A 143 11.15 15.89 -7.86
N ARG A 144 11.54 15.43 -6.68
CA ARG A 144 12.85 15.73 -6.07
C ARG A 144 13.95 14.94 -6.79
N TRP A 145 13.74 13.64 -6.94
CA TRP A 145 14.64 12.75 -7.66
C TRP A 145 13.92 11.45 -8.08
N ARG A 146 14.54 10.73 -9.02
CA ARG A 146 14.17 9.38 -9.46
C ARG A 146 15.39 8.51 -9.45
N ARG A 147 15.22 7.26 -9.01
CA ARG A 147 16.30 6.27 -9.03
C ARG A 147 15.81 4.97 -9.65
N PRO A 148 16.43 4.52 -10.77
CA PRO A 148 16.14 3.20 -11.33
C PRO A 148 16.60 2.11 -10.36
N MET A 149 15.63 1.42 -9.75
CA MET A 149 15.85 0.26 -8.87
C MET A 149 14.55 -0.51 -8.74
N LEU A 150 14.62 -1.79 -8.41
CA LEU A 150 13.44 -2.60 -8.14
C LEU A 150 13.09 -2.53 -6.65
N ALA A 151 12.93 -1.29 -6.15
CA ALA A 151 12.43 -1.08 -4.80
C ALA A 151 11.01 -1.63 -4.68
N HIS A 152 10.73 -2.32 -3.59
CA HIS A 152 9.46 -2.97 -3.38
C HIS A 152 9.06 -2.99 -1.90
N HIS A 153 7.77 -3.14 -1.67
CA HIS A 153 7.12 -3.40 -0.40
C HIS A 153 7.29 -2.35 0.69
N ASP A 154 8.50 -1.91 1.05
CA ASP A 154 8.66 -1.07 2.22
C ASP A 154 9.94 -0.23 2.22
N GLY A 155 9.92 0.83 3.02
CA GLY A 155 11.05 1.68 3.34
C GLY A 155 10.78 2.50 4.58
N ASP A 156 11.84 2.97 5.23
CA ASP A 156 11.77 3.79 6.45
C ASP A 156 12.96 4.77 6.48
N VAL A 157 12.91 5.71 7.40
CA VAL A 157 13.94 6.74 7.60
C VAL A 157 14.64 6.52 8.93
N ASP A 158 15.96 6.46 8.90
CA ASP A 158 16.73 6.34 10.13
C ASP A 158 16.86 7.68 10.89
N ALA A 159 17.45 7.64 12.07
CA ALA A 159 17.63 8.83 12.90
C ALA A 159 18.57 9.89 12.29
N SER A 160 19.34 9.56 11.25
CA SER A 160 20.18 10.50 10.51
C SER A 160 19.46 11.17 9.34
N GLY A 161 18.26 10.69 8.99
CA GLY A 161 17.47 11.13 7.87
C GLY A 161 17.80 10.41 6.55
N HIS A 162 18.57 9.32 6.60
CA HIS A 162 18.78 8.45 5.44
C HIS A 162 17.56 7.56 5.21
N LEU A 163 17.27 7.32 3.93
CA LEU A 163 16.22 6.43 3.49
C LEU A 163 16.77 5.01 3.42
N TRP A 164 16.00 4.06 3.95
CA TRP A 164 16.29 2.64 3.84
C TRP A 164 15.13 1.95 3.16
N VAL A 165 15.41 1.21 2.09
CA VAL A 165 14.38 0.56 1.26
C VAL A 165 14.73 -0.88 1.00
N LEU A 166 13.71 -1.69 0.73
CA LEU A 166 13.88 -3.03 0.20
C LEU A 166 14.06 -2.96 -1.31
N ASP A 167 15.07 -3.68 -1.82
CA ASP A 167 15.36 -3.84 -3.25
C ASP A 167 15.47 -5.32 -3.59
N VAL A 168 14.97 -5.74 -4.74
CA VAL A 168 15.10 -7.12 -5.20
C VAL A 168 15.98 -7.21 -6.45
N ARG A 169 16.98 -8.05 -6.40
CA ARG A 169 17.89 -8.29 -7.52
C ARG A 169 17.79 -9.73 -7.97
N ARG A 170 17.83 -9.93 -9.26
CA ARG A 170 17.72 -11.25 -9.87
C ARG A 170 19.08 -11.68 -10.43
N SER A 171 19.46 -12.90 -10.15
CA SER A 171 20.64 -13.53 -10.72
C SER A 171 20.29 -14.91 -11.28
N LEU A 172 20.92 -15.28 -12.41
CA LEU A 172 20.83 -16.64 -12.92
C LEU A 172 21.83 -17.52 -12.17
N ILE A 173 21.34 -18.60 -11.60
CA ILE A 173 22.13 -19.61 -10.90
C ILE A 173 21.85 -21.00 -11.46
N HIS A 174 22.72 -21.95 -11.18
CA HIS A 174 22.49 -23.35 -11.45
C HIS A 174 21.93 -24.02 -10.19
N VAL A 175 20.73 -24.64 -10.30
CA VAL A 175 20.16 -25.50 -9.26
C VAL A 175 20.01 -26.90 -9.88
N GLY A 176 20.74 -27.87 -9.38
CA GLY A 176 20.86 -29.17 -10.05
C GLY A 176 21.39 -29.02 -11.46
N SER A 177 20.63 -29.44 -12.48
CA SER A 177 20.99 -29.33 -13.91
C SER A 177 20.31 -28.16 -14.65
N GLU A 178 19.50 -27.34 -13.97
CA GLU A 178 18.65 -26.32 -14.60
C GLU A 178 19.15 -24.90 -14.27
N TRP A 179 19.03 -23.99 -15.25
CA TRP A 179 19.18 -22.57 -15.02
C TRP A 179 17.92 -22.04 -14.31
N THR A 180 18.16 -21.29 -13.25
CA THR A 180 17.11 -20.78 -12.37
C THR A 180 17.35 -19.30 -12.07
N SER A 181 16.33 -18.50 -12.15
CA SER A 181 16.35 -17.09 -11.74
C SER A 181 16.10 -17.03 -10.24
N LEU A 182 17.09 -16.56 -9.48
CA LEU A 182 16.99 -16.36 -8.05
C LEU A 182 16.73 -14.88 -7.74
N ALA A 183 15.63 -14.58 -7.06
CA ALA A 183 15.39 -13.29 -6.43
C ALA A 183 16.17 -13.22 -5.12
N LYS A 184 16.91 -12.13 -4.93
CA LYS A 184 17.61 -11.82 -3.70
C LYS A 184 17.14 -10.47 -3.15
N ASP A 185 16.69 -10.47 -1.93
CA ASP A 185 16.29 -9.26 -1.21
C ASP A 185 17.52 -8.56 -0.63
N TRP A 186 17.53 -7.26 -0.79
CA TRP A 186 18.54 -6.35 -0.27
C TRP A 186 17.87 -5.27 0.57
N ILE A 187 18.56 -4.82 1.60
CA ILE A 187 18.28 -3.55 2.26
C ILE A 187 19.28 -2.54 1.72
N VAL A 188 18.78 -1.41 1.21
CA VAL A 188 19.58 -0.36 0.58
C VAL A 188 19.41 0.94 1.32
N GLU A 189 20.51 1.51 1.81
CA GLU A 189 20.57 2.83 2.41
C GLU A 189 20.85 3.88 1.34
N LEU A 190 20.04 4.92 1.31
CA LEU A 190 20.14 6.05 0.39
C LEU A 190 20.31 7.35 1.18
N ASP A 191 21.15 8.23 0.69
CA ASP A 191 21.22 9.61 1.20
C ASP A 191 20.01 10.46 0.77
N ALA A 192 19.95 11.69 1.22
CA ALA A 192 18.87 12.63 0.88
C ALA A 192 18.74 12.90 -0.62
N GLY A 193 19.82 12.74 -1.41
CA GLY A 193 19.85 12.85 -2.86
C GLY A 193 19.42 11.58 -3.61
N GLY A 194 19.15 10.49 -2.88
CA GLY A 194 18.81 9.19 -3.45
C GLY A 194 20.02 8.38 -3.90
N GLU A 195 21.26 8.76 -3.51
CA GLU A 195 22.46 7.97 -3.84
C GLU A 195 22.69 6.85 -2.83
N ILE A 196 23.08 5.67 -3.33
CA ILE A 196 23.35 4.50 -2.48
C ILE A 196 24.57 4.75 -1.60
N VAL A 197 24.37 4.63 -0.30
CA VAL A 197 25.42 4.74 0.73
C VAL A 197 25.88 3.37 1.18
N ARG A 198 24.93 2.44 1.34
CA ARG A 198 25.19 1.11 1.87
C ARG A 198 24.18 0.09 1.34
N GLU A 199 24.59 -1.18 1.33
CA GLU A 199 23.75 -2.30 0.89
C GLU A 199 23.98 -3.50 1.80
N ILE A 200 22.91 -4.17 2.20
CA ILE A 200 22.93 -5.40 3.00
C ILE A 200 22.23 -6.50 2.21
N ALA A 201 22.94 -7.60 1.93
CA ALA A 201 22.39 -8.75 1.20
C ALA A 201 21.54 -9.63 2.14
N LEU A 202 20.27 -9.28 2.34
CA LEU A 202 19.43 -9.89 3.37
C LEU A 202 19.14 -11.37 3.10
N THR A 203 18.92 -11.75 1.83
CA THR A 203 18.76 -13.18 1.47
C THR A 203 20.01 -14.01 1.82
N ASP A 204 21.21 -13.43 1.69
CA ASP A 204 22.45 -14.14 2.03
C ASP A 204 22.59 -14.32 3.56
N LEU A 205 22.13 -13.33 4.36
CA LEU A 205 22.09 -13.43 5.84
C LEU A 205 21.09 -14.50 6.34
N LEU A 206 20.10 -14.82 5.53
CA LEU A 206 19.07 -15.83 5.85
C LEU A 206 19.34 -17.18 5.19
N SER A 207 20.49 -17.37 4.52
CA SER A 207 20.77 -18.54 3.69
C SER A 207 20.86 -19.88 4.45
N ASP A 208 21.05 -19.84 5.77
CA ASP A 208 20.99 -21.02 6.63
C ASP A 208 19.58 -21.50 6.96
N ARG A 209 18.55 -20.75 6.55
CA ARG A 209 17.13 -21.01 6.87
C ARG A 209 16.34 -21.64 5.74
N PHE A 210 16.95 -21.86 4.58
CA PHE A 210 16.30 -22.49 3.43
C PHE A 210 17.31 -23.33 2.62
N ASP A 211 16.76 -24.28 1.87
CA ASP A 211 17.50 -25.11 0.91
C ASP A 211 17.00 -24.81 -0.50
N LEU A 212 17.89 -24.30 -1.35
CA LEU A 212 17.54 -23.93 -2.74
C LEU A 212 17.15 -25.16 -3.58
N ASP A 213 17.78 -26.32 -3.37
CA ASP A 213 17.43 -27.54 -4.09
C ASP A 213 16.03 -28.03 -3.68
N GLU A 214 15.71 -27.94 -2.39
CA GLU A 214 14.38 -28.29 -1.88
C GLU A 214 13.29 -27.34 -2.42
N ILE A 215 13.55 -26.03 -2.40
CA ILE A 215 12.62 -25.03 -2.95
C ILE A 215 12.46 -25.26 -4.45
N ALA A 216 13.54 -25.41 -5.23
CA ALA A 216 13.48 -25.62 -6.67
C ALA A 216 12.73 -26.89 -7.08
N ALA A 217 12.78 -27.93 -6.23
CA ALA A 217 12.06 -29.17 -6.47
C ALA A 217 10.53 -29.03 -6.31
N ARG A 218 10.07 -28.02 -5.56
CA ARG A 218 8.64 -27.80 -5.26
C ARG A 218 8.00 -26.70 -6.13
N ILE A 219 8.80 -25.79 -6.71
CA ILE A 219 8.30 -24.64 -7.47
C ILE A 219 8.18 -24.98 -8.94
N GLU A 220 6.99 -24.72 -9.50
CA GLU A 220 6.70 -24.78 -10.93
C GLU A 220 6.73 -23.37 -11.57
N ASP A 221 6.90 -22.33 -10.78
CA ASP A 221 6.88 -20.95 -11.25
C ASP A 221 8.06 -20.66 -12.19
N THR A 222 7.79 -19.88 -13.23
CA THR A 222 8.80 -19.44 -14.19
C THR A 222 9.10 -17.96 -14.01
N ASP A 223 10.31 -17.51 -14.42
CA ASP A 223 10.67 -16.10 -14.37
C ASP A 223 9.72 -15.29 -15.27
N PRO A 224 9.02 -14.28 -14.74
CA PRO A 224 8.11 -13.44 -15.51
C PRO A 224 8.75 -12.75 -16.73
N ARG A 225 10.09 -12.68 -16.79
CA ARG A 225 10.85 -12.14 -17.92
C ARG A 225 11.29 -13.23 -18.90
N ASN A 226 11.28 -14.49 -18.48
CA ASN A 226 11.69 -15.62 -19.32
C ASN A 226 11.01 -16.92 -18.85
N GLU A 227 9.90 -17.28 -19.47
CA GLU A 227 9.09 -18.47 -19.16
C GLU A 227 9.84 -19.81 -19.26
N ASN A 228 11.05 -19.83 -19.85
CA ASN A 228 11.89 -21.02 -19.94
C ASN A 228 12.85 -21.17 -18.76
N VAL A 229 12.81 -20.26 -17.78
CA VAL A 229 13.69 -20.28 -16.62
C VAL A 229 12.82 -20.34 -15.36
N LYS A 230 13.11 -21.27 -14.45
CA LYS A 230 12.43 -21.31 -13.15
C LYS A 230 12.72 -20.05 -12.36
N PHE A 231 11.77 -19.67 -11.51
CA PHE A 231 11.88 -18.51 -10.63
C PHE A 231 11.84 -18.95 -9.16
N LEU A 232 12.87 -18.61 -8.44
CA LEU A 232 12.96 -18.83 -7.00
C LEU A 232 12.98 -17.51 -6.25
N ASP A 233 12.14 -17.42 -5.24
CA ASP A 233 12.07 -16.32 -4.29
C ASP A 233 12.08 -16.94 -2.88
N PRO A 234 13.24 -17.22 -2.29
CA PRO A 234 13.33 -17.97 -1.05
C PRO A 234 12.90 -17.20 0.17
N THR A 235 13.01 -15.88 0.16
CA THR A 235 12.77 -15.02 1.34
C THR A 235 11.51 -14.17 1.21
N HIS A 236 11.34 -13.46 0.12
CA HIS A 236 10.26 -12.51 -0.12
C HIS A 236 10.08 -11.55 1.05
N VAL A 237 11.11 -10.75 1.30
CA VAL A 237 11.06 -9.74 2.38
C VAL A 237 10.07 -8.64 2.02
N ASN A 238 9.17 -8.29 2.94
CA ASN A 238 8.06 -7.39 2.65
C ASN A 238 7.86 -6.26 3.66
N THR A 239 8.76 -6.11 4.62
CA THR A 239 8.67 -5.07 5.65
C THR A 239 10.05 -4.62 6.07
N LEU A 240 10.18 -3.33 6.32
CA LEU A 240 11.34 -2.69 6.91
C LEU A 240 10.86 -1.59 7.85
N ALA A 241 11.18 -1.69 9.15
CA ALA A 241 10.84 -0.67 10.13
C ALA A 241 11.96 -0.52 11.16
N PHE A 242 12.39 0.71 11.43
CA PHE A 242 13.37 0.97 12.47
C PHE A 242 12.76 0.90 13.87
N VAL A 243 13.53 0.36 14.81
CA VAL A 243 13.24 0.48 16.22
C VAL A 243 13.56 1.91 16.65
N PRO A 244 12.56 2.71 17.10
CA PRO A 244 12.78 4.10 17.44
C PRO A 244 13.51 4.26 18.78
N ALA A 245 14.14 5.42 18.96
CA ALA A 245 14.75 5.77 20.23
C ALA A 245 13.72 5.77 21.37
N GLY A 246 14.06 5.13 22.49
CA GLY A 246 13.16 5.06 23.67
C GLY A 246 12.03 4.03 23.56
N HIS A 247 12.05 3.17 22.53
CA HIS A 247 11.11 2.04 22.47
C HIS A 247 11.20 1.16 23.74
N PRO A 248 10.06 0.80 24.38
CA PRO A 248 10.07 0.11 25.68
C PRO A 248 10.42 -1.39 25.61
N GLY A 249 10.43 -1.99 24.41
CA GLY A 249 10.74 -3.41 24.22
C GLY A 249 12.23 -3.74 24.36
N PRO A 250 12.62 -5.01 24.18
CA PRO A 250 14.00 -5.46 24.35
C PRO A 250 14.93 -5.02 23.22
N PHE A 251 14.38 -4.53 22.10
CA PHE A 251 15.14 -4.18 20.91
C PHE A 251 15.81 -2.81 21.07
N ARG A 252 17.06 -2.71 20.66
CA ARG A 252 17.79 -1.44 20.68
C ARG A 252 17.35 -0.53 19.55
N ALA A 253 17.39 0.78 19.80
CA ALA A 253 17.17 1.78 18.76
C ALA A 253 18.10 1.57 17.55
N GLY A 254 17.60 1.83 16.34
CA GLY A 254 18.33 1.65 15.10
C GLY A 254 18.42 0.20 14.60
N ARG A 255 17.78 -0.76 15.28
CA ARG A 255 17.55 -2.11 14.74
C ARG A 255 16.46 -2.06 13.70
N ILE A 256 16.46 -3.02 12.78
CA ILE A 256 15.49 -3.14 11.72
C ILE A 256 14.61 -4.35 11.98
N LEU A 257 13.31 -4.11 12.17
CA LEU A 257 12.27 -5.12 12.20
C LEU A 257 11.84 -5.40 10.75
N PHE A 258 11.80 -6.68 10.35
CA PHE A 258 11.39 -7.08 9.02
C PHE A 258 10.62 -8.41 9.03
N ALA A 259 9.89 -8.71 7.95
CA ALA A 259 9.28 -10.01 7.71
C ALA A 259 9.82 -10.64 6.43
N ALA A 260 10.15 -11.92 6.49
CA ALA A 260 10.49 -12.76 5.35
C ALA A 260 9.34 -13.76 5.14
N ARG A 261 8.41 -13.38 4.23
CA ARG A 261 7.13 -14.07 4.01
C ARG A 261 7.29 -15.57 3.76
N ASN A 262 8.16 -15.92 2.84
CA ASN A 262 8.33 -17.30 2.39
C ASN A 262 9.06 -18.19 3.41
N LEU A 263 9.56 -17.61 4.48
CA LEU A 263 10.15 -18.31 5.63
C LEU A 263 9.23 -18.31 6.85
N ASP A 264 8.01 -17.79 6.75
CA ASP A 264 7.08 -17.58 7.86
C ASP A 264 7.74 -16.82 9.04
N LEU A 265 8.62 -15.88 8.74
CA LEU A 265 9.57 -15.32 9.68
C LEU A 265 9.34 -13.82 9.88
N VAL A 266 9.32 -13.40 11.16
CA VAL A 266 9.55 -12.03 11.59
C VAL A 266 10.89 -11.98 12.32
N ALA A 267 11.72 -10.98 12.04
CA ALA A 267 13.07 -10.89 12.59
C ALA A 267 13.49 -9.46 12.90
N VAL A 268 14.50 -9.33 13.75
CA VAL A 268 15.19 -8.08 14.06
C VAL A 268 16.66 -8.19 13.68
N LEU A 269 17.11 -7.29 12.82
CA LEU A 269 18.47 -7.18 12.30
C LEU A 269 19.21 -6.04 13.00
N ASP A 270 20.44 -6.28 13.43
CA ASP A 270 21.42 -5.23 13.66
C ASP A 270 22.09 -4.85 12.33
N PRO A 271 21.79 -3.69 11.74
CA PRO A 271 22.37 -3.33 10.46
C PRO A 271 23.87 -3.05 10.53
N GLU A 272 24.42 -2.69 11.70
CA GLU A 272 25.85 -2.40 11.86
C GLU A 272 26.73 -3.66 11.85
N SER A 273 26.29 -4.70 12.54
CA SER A 273 27.00 -5.99 12.59
C SER A 273 26.49 -7.00 11.56
N GLU A 274 25.41 -6.67 10.85
CA GLU A 274 24.70 -7.54 9.90
C GLU A 274 24.30 -8.88 10.55
N THR A 275 23.80 -8.84 11.79
CA THR A 275 23.38 -10.03 12.53
C THR A 275 21.90 -10.01 12.88
N ILE A 276 21.26 -11.17 12.78
CA ILE A 276 19.87 -11.37 13.21
C ILE A 276 19.88 -11.58 14.72
N GLU A 277 19.34 -10.62 15.48
CA GLU A 277 19.32 -10.66 16.96
C GLU A 277 18.10 -11.39 17.53
N TRP A 278 16.98 -11.38 16.80
CA TRP A 278 15.72 -11.99 17.25
C TRP A 278 14.93 -12.53 16.07
N THR A 279 14.17 -13.61 16.31
CA THR A 279 13.26 -14.19 15.32
C THR A 279 12.02 -14.76 15.96
N PHE A 280 10.89 -14.72 15.22
CA PHE A 280 9.63 -15.37 15.56
C PHE A 280 8.94 -15.83 14.28
N GLY A 281 8.18 -16.92 14.33
CA GLY A 281 7.21 -17.20 13.29
C GLY A 281 7.22 -18.60 12.68
N PRO A 282 8.39 -19.23 12.36
CA PRO A 282 8.36 -20.58 11.79
C PRO A 282 7.58 -21.56 12.68
N GLY A 283 6.50 -22.12 12.13
CA GLY A 283 5.57 -23.00 12.86
C GLY A 283 4.42 -22.29 13.58
N GLU A 284 4.48 -20.97 13.74
CA GLU A 284 3.43 -20.15 14.38
C GLU A 284 2.72 -19.23 13.39
N LEU A 285 3.45 -18.67 12.41
CA LEU A 285 2.92 -17.77 11.37
C LEU A 285 2.78 -18.49 10.02
N ASP A 286 2.00 -17.89 9.13
CA ASP A 286 1.74 -18.37 7.77
C ASP A 286 1.71 -17.17 6.82
N TRP A 287 2.84 -16.92 6.13
CA TRP A 287 3.07 -15.81 5.22
C TRP A 287 2.88 -14.42 5.86
N PRO A 288 3.64 -14.08 6.92
CA PRO A 288 3.44 -12.82 7.63
C PRO A 288 3.76 -11.59 6.78
N HIS A 289 3.02 -10.51 7.06
CA HIS A 289 3.28 -9.16 6.54
C HIS A 289 3.30 -8.16 7.69
N GLN A 290 3.96 -7.05 7.42
CA GLN A 290 3.95 -5.81 8.20
C GLN A 290 3.99 -6.00 9.72
N PRO A 291 5.06 -6.60 10.27
CA PRO A 291 5.29 -6.51 11.70
C PRO A 291 5.47 -5.05 12.11
N ALA A 292 4.86 -4.66 13.23
CA ALA A 292 4.91 -3.30 13.74
C ALA A 292 5.14 -3.28 15.24
N LEU A 293 5.99 -2.37 15.71
CA LEU A 293 6.30 -2.20 17.12
C LEU A 293 5.16 -1.46 17.84
N THR A 294 4.73 -1.96 18.99
CA THR A 294 3.71 -1.30 19.80
C THR A 294 4.33 -0.43 20.90
N SER A 295 3.60 0.55 21.39
CA SER A 295 4.01 1.37 22.54
C SER A 295 4.17 0.57 23.86
N ARG A 296 3.78 -0.70 23.88
CA ARG A 296 3.96 -1.63 25.01
C ARG A 296 5.25 -2.45 24.93
N GLY A 297 6.01 -2.34 23.81
CA GLY A 297 7.22 -3.11 23.60
C GLY A 297 6.99 -4.48 22.95
N THR A 298 5.78 -4.74 22.49
CA THR A 298 5.40 -5.97 21.78
C THR A 298 5.44 -5.75 20.27
N VAL A 299 5.27 -6.81 19.49
CA VAL A 299 5.25 -6.82 18.03
C VAL A 299 3.89 -7.25 17.53
N LEU A 300 3.19 -6.39 16.78
CA LEU A 300 2.01 -6.78 16.00
C LEU A 300 2.44 -7.39 14.67
N VAL A 301 1.72 -8.38 14.17
CA VAL A 301 1.98 -9.02 12.89
C VAL A 301 0.66 -9.29 12.17
N PHE A 302 0.60 -8.96 10.89
CA PHE A 302 -0.46 -9.42 9.99
C PHE A 302 -0.10 -10.84 9.52
N ASP A 303 -0.71 -11.85 10.11
CA ASP A 303 -0.51 -13.26 9.77
C ASP A 303 -1.53 -13.68 8.70
N ASN A 304 -1.09 -13.69 7.44
CA ASN A 304 -1.97 -13.84 6.28
C ASN A 304 -2.75 -15.14 6.27
N GLY A 305 -2.14 -16.24 6.71
CA GLY A 305 -2.80 -17.54 6.70
C GLY A 305 -3.02 -18.07 5.28
N ALA A 306 -2.05 -17.88 4.39
CA ALA A 306 -2.16 -18.25 2.98
C ALA A 306 -2.48 -19.73 2.76
N HIS A 307 -1.94 -20.61 3.59
CA HIS A 307 -2.22 -22.06 3.60
C HIS A 307 -3.40 -22.42 4.52
N ARG A 308 -3.61 -21.63 5.56
CA ARG A 308 -4.73 -21.80 6.52
C ARG A 308 -6.07 -21.37 5.92
N GLY A 309 -6.08 -20.38 4.98
CA GLY A 309 -7.28 -19.91 4.29
C GLY A 309 -8.04 -18.78 5.03
N TRP A 310 -7.46 -18.19 6.07
CA TRP A 310 -7.96 -17.02 6.78
C TRP A 310 -6.82 -16.27 7.47
N SER A 311 -6.95 -14.95 7.57
CA SER A 311 -5.94 -14.08 8.19
C SER A 311 -6.25 -13.84 9.66
N ARG A 312 -5.21 -13.53 10.42
CA ARG A 312 -5.30 -13.02 11.78
C ARG A 312 -4.28 -11.92 12.02
N ILE A 313 -4.51 -11.16 13.05
CA ILE A 313 -3.52 -10.24 13.61
C ILE A 313 -3.09 -10.82 14.93
N VAL A 314 -1.80 -10.96 15.14
CA VAL A 314 -1.26 -11.44 16.41
C VAL A 314 -0.37 -10.38 17.03
N GLU A 315 -0.40 -10.27 18.36
CA GLU A 315 0.54 -9.49 19.14
C GLU A 315 1.45 -10.44 19.90
N VAL A 316 2.75 -10.31 19.68
CA VAL A 316 3.78 -11.17 20.24
C VAL A 316 4.58 -10.42 21.27
N ASP A 317 4.75 -11.02 22.44
CA ASP A 317 5.72 -10.56 23.44
C ASP A 317 7.11 -11.06 23.02
N PRO A 318 8.08 -10.16 22.74
CA PRO A 318 9.37 -10.57 22.19
C PRO A 318 10.29 -11.27 23.21
N ASP A 319 10.08 -11.09 24.51
CA ASP A 319 10.87 -11.74 25.56
C ASP A 319 10.41 -13.19 25.78
N SER A 320 9.11 -13.41 25.97
CA SER A 320 8.54 -14.75 26.14
C SER A 320 8.34 -15.52 24.84
N ARG A 321 8.24 -14.81 23.70
CA ARG A 321 7.85 -15.32 22.38
C ARG A 321 6.46 -15.96 22.36
N GLU A 322 5.56 -15.48 23.20
CA GLU A 322 4.18 -15.91 23.27
C GLU A 322 3.27 -14.93 22.52
N ILE A 323 2.22 -15.43 21.87
CA ILE A 323 1.14 -14.62 21.34
C ILE A 323 0.27 -14.19 22.55
N VAL A 324 0.25 -12.89 22.83
CA VAL A 324 -0.45 -12.30 23.99
C VAL A 324 -1.82 -11.72 23.63
N TRP A 325 -2.07 -11.51 22.34
CA TRP A 325 -3.37 -11.07 21.82
C TRP A 325 -3.55 -11.51 20.37
N GLU A 326 -4.79 -11.77 19.99
CA GLU A 326 -5.16 -12.17 18.64
C GLU A 326 -6.49 -11.54 18.23
N TYR A 327 -6.59 -11.18 16.94
CA TYR A 327 -7.83 -10.82 16.26
C TYR A 327 -7.91 -11.57 14.94
N GLY A 328 -9.05 -12.17 14.64
CA GLY A 328 -9.29 -12.85 13.37
C GLY A 328 -10.54 -13.69 13.42
N SER A 329 -10.82 -14.39 12.34
CA SER A 329 -11.95 -15.30 12.22
C SER A 329 -11.49 -16.66 11.71
N GLU A 330 -11.89 -17.72 12.38
CA GLU A 330 -11.66 -19.11 11.92
C GLU A 330 -12.49 -19.45 10.66
N ARG A 331 -13.39 -18.54 10.24
CA ARG A 331 -14.17 -18.73 9.01
C ARG A 331 -13.48 -18.04 7.85
N ALA A 332 -13.00 -18.84 6.90
CA ALA A 332 -12.45 -18.32 5.65
C ALA A 332 -13.45 -17.36 4.99
N GLY A 333 -12.96 -16.20 4.58
CA GLY A 333 -13.76 -15.19 3.93
C GLY A 333 -14.31 -14.09 4.82
N ASP A 334 -14.30 -14.19 6.14
CA ASP A 334 -14.68 -13.08 7.03
C ASP A 334 -13.55 -12.06 7.12
N PHE A 335 -12.32 -12.54 7.29
CA PHE A 335 -11.09 -11.73 7.28
C PHE A 335 -9.98 -12.51 6.58
N PHE A 336 -9.65 -12.14 5.35
CA PHE A 336 -8.63 -12.83 4.56
C PHE A 336 -8.02 -11.94 3.49
N SER A 337 -6.71 -11.76 3.58
CA SER A 337 -5.82 -11.23 2.53
C SER A 337 -4.67 -12.21 2.38
N ARG A 338 -4.61 -12.91 1.25
CA ARG A 338 -3.68 -14.02 1.07
C ARG A 338 -2.22 -13.57 1.00
N THR A 339 -1.95 -12.46 0.31
CA THR A 339 -0.58 -12.03 -0.03
C THR A 339 -0.17 -10.69 0.56
N MET A 340 -1.05 -9.72 0.57
CA MET A 340 -0.82 -8.37 1.08
C MET A 340 -1.53 -8.19 2.43
N GLY A 341 -1.29 -7.10 3.08
CA GLY A 341 -1.95 -6.75 4.33
C GLY A 341 -1.01 -5.99 5.26
N SER A 342 -1.58 -5.17 6.12
CA SER A 342 -0.79 -4.43 7.10
C SER A 342 -1.52 -4.20 8.41
N VAL A 343 -0.75 -3.98 9.45
CA VAL A 343 -1.22 -3.56 10.77
C VAL A 343 -0.44 -2.33 11.22
N GLN A 344 -1.15 -1.41 11.86
CA GLN A 344 -0.55 -0.23 12.47
C GLN A 344 -1.11 -0.05 13.89
N PRO A 345 -0.28 -0.14 14.95
CA PRO A 345 -0.71 0.22 16.28
C PRO A 345 -0.95 1.73 16.35
N LEU A 346 -2.10 2.13 16.88
CA LEU A 346 -2.50 3.53 16.98
C LEU A 346 -2.28 4.09 18.39
N PRO A 347 -2.06 5.42 18.55
CA PRO A 347 -1.82 6.05 19.85
C PRO A 347 -2.95 5.84 20.88
N ASN A 348 -4.21 5.73 20.45
CA ASN A 348 -5.36 5.46 21.33
C ASN A 348 -5.46 3.97 21.76
N GLY A 349 -4.52 3.12 21.34
CA GLY A 349 -4.49 1.70 21.64
C GLY A 349 -5.29 0.82 20.66
N ASN A 350 -5.95 1.41 19.68
CA ASN A 350 -6.58 0.67 18.59
C ASN A 350 -5.53 0.14 17.60
N VAL A 351 -5.98 -0.71 16.70
CA VAL A 351 -5.16 -1.24 15.58
C VAL A 351 -5.82 -0.88 14.28
N PHE A 352 -5.08 -0.24 13.37
CA PHE A 352 -5.50 0.00 12.01
C PHE A 352 -5.05 -1.15 11.11
N VAL A 353 -5.94 -1.65 10.28
CA VAL A 353 -5.75 -2.88 9.51
C VAL A 353 -6.04 -2.64 8.04
N SER A 354 -5.13 -3.08 7.17
CA SER A 354 -5.39 -3.17 5.73
C SER A 354 -5.64 -4.63 5.34
N GLU A 355 -6.86 -4.97 5.00
CA GLU A 355 -7.24 -6.22 4.32
C GLU A 355 -7.12 -5.97 2.81
N SER A 356 -5.88 -5.94 2.34
CA SER A 356 -5.47 -5.29 1.10
C SER A 356 -6.08 -5.92 -0.16
N GLU A 357 -6.08 -7.24 -0.28
CA GLU A 357 -6.69 -7.92 -1.43
C GLU A 357 -8.20 -7.69 -1.51
N ARG A 358 -8.87 -7.48 -0.40
CA ARG A 358 -10.29 -7.14 -0.37
C ARG A 358 -10.56 -5.68 -0.73
N GLY A 359 -9.51 -4.85 -0.85
CA GLY A 359 -9.63 -3.41 -0.97
C GLY A 359 -10.32 -2.79 0.24
N ARG A 360 -10.12 -3.35 1.44
CA ARG A 360 -10.77 -2.97 2.69
C ARG A 360 -9.74 -2.53 3.72
N ALA A 361 -10.00 -1.41 4.40
CA ALA A 361 -9.27 -1.02 5.61
C ALA A 361 -10.22 -0.79 6.76
N PHE A 362 -9.79 -1.07 7.99
CA PHE A 362 -10.62 -0.89 9.16
C PHE A 362 -9.77 -0.63 10.41
N GLU A 363 -10.37 0.03 11.40
CA GLU A 363 -9.80 0.25 12.72
C GLU A 363 -10.58 -0.56 13.76
N ILE A 364 -9.85 -1.31 14.59
CA ILE A 364 -10.41 -2.13 15.67
C ILE A 364 -9.92 -1.66 17.03
N THR A 365 -10.80 -1.74 18.01
CA THR A 365 -10.44 -1.57 19.43
C THR A 365 -9.69 -2.81 19.95
N PRO A 366 -9.02 -2.73 21.12
CA PRO A 366 -8.43 -3.92 21.76
C PRO A 366 -9.42 -5.06 22.07
N ARG A 367 -10.73 -4.75 22.05
CA ARG A 367 -11.80 -5.74 22.24
C ARG A 367 -12.28 -6.37 20.91
N GLY A 368 -11.73 -5.93 19.78
CA GLY A 368 -12.12 -6.41 18.45
C GLY A 368 -13.34 -5.70 17.82
N ASP A 369 -13.86 -4.61 18.44
CA ASP A 369 -14.94 -3.82 17.81
C ASP A 369 -14.40 -3.02 16.64
N ILE A 370 -15.00 -3.13 15.46
CA ILE A 370 -14.68 -2.27 14.33
C ILE A 370 -15.33 -0.89 14.57
N VAL A 371 -14.49 0.16 14.63
CA VAL A 371 -14.91 1.55 14.89
C VAL A 371 -14.84 2.44 13.64
N TRP A 372 -14.04 2.04 12.64
CA TRP A 372 -13.98 2.67 11.33
C TRP A 372 -13.79 1.60 10.25
N GLU A 373 -14.37 1.82 9.06
CA GLU A 373 -14.28 0.86 7.96
C GLU A 373 -14.42 1.56 6.62
N PHE A 374 -13.54 1.20 5.70
CA PHE A 374 -13.46 1.74 4.34
C PHE A 374 -13.36 0.62 3.31
N PHE A 375 -13.96 0.85 2.15
CA PHE A 375 -13.78 0.01 0.97
C PHE A 375 -13.31 0.87 -0.21
N ASN A 376 -12.28 0.40 -0.94
CA ASN A 376 -11.80 1.06 -2.14
C ASN A 376 -12.98 1.31 -3.11
N PRO A 377 -13.23 2.58 -3.50
CA PRO A 377 -14.36 2.91 -4.36
C PRO A 377 -14.18 2.45 -5.81
N ASP A 378 -12.97 2.06 -6.22
CA ASP A 378 -12.69 1.56 -7.57
C ASP A 378 -13.29 0.16 -7.74
N LEU A 379 -14.54 0.12 -8.15
CA LEU A 379 -15.32 -1.10 -8.36
C LEU A 379 -15.75 -1.20 -9.83
N ASP A 380 -15.35 -2.27 -10.50
CA ASP A 380 -15.92 -2.69 -11.79
C ASP A 380 -17.13 -3.61 -11.50
N GLU A 381 -18.33 -3.05 -11.60
CA GLU A 381 -19.58 -3.79 -11.37
C GLU A 381 -19.81 -4.89 -12.40
N THR A 382 -19.29 -4.72 -13.64
CA THR A 382 -19.47 -5.68 -14.72
C THR A 382 -18.57 -6.89 -14.51
N ALA A 383 -17.29 -6.63 -14.22
CA ALA A 383 -16.31 -7.68 -13.92
C ALA A 383 -16.46 -8.22 -12.50
N ARG A 384 -17.20 -7.51 -11.61
CA ARG A 384 -17.34 -7.79 -10.17
C ARG A 384 -15.98 -7.83 -9.46
N THR A 385 -15.09 -6.91 -9.84
CA THR A 385 -13.76 -6.77 -9.23
C THR A 385 -13.61 -5.42 -8.58
N ARG A 386 -12.87 -5.36 -7.47
CA ARG A 386 -12.50 -4.14 -6.74
C ARG A 386 -11.00 -3.90 -6.83
N GLY A 387 -10.62 -2.65 -7.01
CA GLY A 387 -9.24 -2.22 -6.88
C GLY A 387 -8.71 -2.51 -5.48
N THR A 388 -7.50 -3.03 -5.42
CA THR A 388 -6.77 -3.30 -4.18
C THR A 388 -5.90 -2.08 -3.82
N PHE A 389 -5.31 -2.11 -2.65
CA PHE A 389 -4.21 -1.23 -2.25
C PHE A 389 -3.15 -2.07 -1.52
N TYR A 390 -1.89 -1.65 -1.60
CA TYR A 390 -0.85 -2.37 -0.86
C TYR A 390 -1.02 -2.15 0.64
N ARG A 391 -1.11 -0.89 1.05
CA ARG A 391 -1.27 -0.45 2.44
C ARG A 391 -2.12 0.82 2.49
N MET A 392 -2.96 0.93 3.50
CA MET A 392 -3.52 2.20 3.96
C MET A 392 -2.97 2.47 5.35
N ARG A 393 -2.58 3.71 5.63
CA ARG A 393 -1.97 4.12 6.90
C ARG A 393 -2.73 5.31 7.48
N ARG A 394 -3.00 5.26 8.80
CA ARG A 394 -3.46 6.43 9.54
C ARG A 394 -2.27 7.35 9.84
N VAL A 395 -2.33 8.58 9.39
CA VAL A 395 -1.37 9.64 9.68
C VAL A 395 -1.97 10.55 10.76
N THR A 396 -1.26 10.70 11.86
CA THR A 396 -1.70 11.51 13.00
C THR A 396 -1.00 12.88 12.99
N GLU A 397 -1.59 13.85 13.69
CA GLU A 397 -0.94 15.14 13.90
C GLU A 397 0.43 14.93 14.56
N GLY A 398 1.46 15.55 14.01
CA GLY A 398 2.85 15.39 14.45
C GLY A 398 3.67 14.38 13.65
N GLU A 399 3.06 13.57 12.78
CA GLU A 399 3.77 12.76 11.78
C GLU A 399 4.06 13.53 10.48
N LEU A 400 3.44 14.70 10.33
CA LEU A 400 3.67 15.66 9.24
C LEU A 400 4.22 16.97 9.80
N PRO A 401 5.01 17.72 8.99
CA PRO A 401 5.33 19.12 9.29
C PRO A 401 4.08 19.94 9.55
N GLU A 402 4.15 20.91 10.46
CA GLU A 402 3.02 21.76 10.82
C GLU A 402 2.42 22.49 9.60
N GLU A 403 3.27 22.96 8.68
CA GLU A 403 2.83 23.59 7.42
C GLU A 403 2.02 22.63 6.55
N CYS A 404 2.46 21.37 6.37
CA CYS A 404 1.71 20.38 5.60
C CYS A 404 0.37 20.03 6.27
N TRP A 405 0.35 19.93 7.60
CA TRP A 405 -0.88 19.68 8.34
C TRP A 405 -1.88 20.82 8.22
N HIS A 406 -1.41 22.07 8.24
CA HIS A 406 -2.25 23.25 8.07
C HIS A 406 -2.79 23.40 6.64
N ASP A 407 -2.08 22.89 5.64
CA ASP A 407 -2.52 22.89 4.24
C ASP A 407 -3.65 21.87 3.96
N LEU A 408 -3.91 20.94 4.89
CA LEU A 408 -5.01 19.99 4.74
C LEU A 408 -6.36 20.72 4.87
N ASP A 409 -7.24 20.53 3.89
CA ASP A 409 -8.62 21.04 3.93
C ASP A 409 -9.49 20.18 4.86
N LEU A 410 -9.13 20.18 6.14
CA LEU A 410 -9.87 19.45 7.16
C LEU A 410 -11.15 20.21 7.49
N ALA A 411 -12.31 19.60 7.24
CA ALA A 411 -13.58 20.14 7.71
C ALA A 411 -13.52 20.32 9.22
N ALA A 412 -13.84 21.54 9.70
CA ALA A 412 -13.88 21.82 11.11
C ALA A 412 -14.72 20.76 11.85
N PRO A 413 -14.29 20.24 13.00
CA PRO A 413 -15.05 19.24 13.73
C PRO A 413 -16.46 19.75 13.98
N GLN A 414 -17.45 19.01 13.48
CA GLN A 414 -18.84 19.31 13.76
C GLN A 414 -19.07 19.12 15.26
N SER A 415 -19.23 20.23 15.96
CA SER A 415 -19.44 20.34 17.41
C SER A 415 -20.77 19.69 17.86
#